data_a5d15034bc46005f55effa7287c4817f
#
_entry.id   a5d15034bc46005f55effa7287c4817f
#
_cell.length_a   1.000
_cell.length_b   1.000
_cell.length_c   1.000
_cell.angle_alpha   90.00
_cell.angle_beta   90.00
_cell.angle_gamma   90.00
#
_symmetry.space_group_name_H-M   'P 1'
#
loop_
_entity.id
_entity.type
_entity.pdbx_description
1 polymer ?
#
loop_
_entity_poly.entity_id
_entity_poly.type
_entity_poly.pdbx_seq_one_letter_code
_entity_poly.pdbx_strand_id
1 'polypeptide(L)'
;MAALPFAQKGLVLGALLARMPPETFAARFPGAAGRQGQAALESLGAGPRAARASTLAELISLVRAPLPAGIERVHAGWLRERLAPESSAVIRAVVGTGSEGLPPEVRRVAQEILTERGEASPGVAISSAGAAELRRRVFAGLVPLAEPGAPTGPEAAPLMTLSFAALAETIEARGAETLGVSLRGAPPSVVGRAAASLGGWMARTLLDAAAQPGPADTREAARRLVARVAAEKPVDLAAHLGARALAAALRAESANEGSDAVLAVAQRLPPALGRRLLTFAAEAQTEAQA
;
A
#
# COMPACT_ATOMS: atom_id res chain seq x y z
N MET A 1 8.48 41.01 -5.13
CA MET A 1 7.04 40.74 -4.97
C MET A 1 6.81 40.17 -3.57
N ALA A 2 6.06 40.85 -2.70
CA ALA A 2 5.76 40.36 -1.36
C ALA A 2 4.90 39.09 -1.43
N ALA A 3 5.25 38.04 -0.67
CA ALA A 3 4.46 36.81 -0.60
C ALA A 3 3.13 37.10 0.08
N LEU A 4 2.02 36.77 -0.57
CA LEU A 4 0.69 36.93 0.02
C LEU A 4 0.56 36.16 1.34
N PRO A 5 -0.06 36.72 2.39
CA PRO A 5 -0.33 36.02 3.64
C PRO A 5 -1.14 34.74 3.39
N PHE A 6 -0.93 33.73 4.25
CA PHE A 6 -1.53 32.40 4.10
C PHE A 6 -3.07 32.40 3.92
N ALA A 7 -3.77 33.27 4.66
CA ALA A 7 -5.23 33.45 4.51
C ALA A 7 -5.63 33.97 3.12
N GLN A 8 -4.84 34.89 2.54
CA GLN A 8 -5.14 35.43 1.21
C GLN A 8 -4.87 34.39 0.09
N LYS A 9 -3.88 33.52 0.25
CA LYS A 9 -3.63 32.41 -0.68
C LYS A 9 -4.81 31.44 -0.72
N GLY A 10 -5.44 31.17 0.43
CA GLY A 10 -6.64 30.35 0.52
C GLY A 10 -7.83 30.97 -0.22
N LEU A 11 -8.02 32.28 -0.07
CA LEU A 11 -9.09 33.01 -0.78
C LEU A 11 -8.89 33.02 -2.30
N VAL A 12 -7.65 33.23 -2.77
CA VAL A 12 -7.32 33.19 -4.20
C VAL A 12 -7.54 31.80 -4.77
N LEU A 13 -7.11 30.75 -4.08
CA LEU A 13 -7.35 29.37 -4.50
C LEU A 13 -8.85 29.07 -4.54
N GLY A 14 -9.60 29.45 -3.51
CA GLY A 14 -11.05 29.32 -3.46
C GLY A 14 -11.76 30.05 -4.61
N ALA A 15 -11.32 31.25 -4.95
CA ALA A 15 -11.86 32.01 -6.08
C ALA A 15 -11.54 31.38 -7.43
N LEU A 16 -10.36 30.77 -7.59
CA LEU A 16 -9.97 30.03 -8.79
C LEU A 16 -10.79 28.74 -8.92
N LEU A 17 -10.96 28.00 -7.84
CA LEU A 17 -11.75 26.78 -7.81
C LEU A 17 -13.24 27.05 -8.08
N ALA A 18 -13.79 28.16 -7.53
CA ALA A 18 -15.17 28.57 -7.79
C ALA A 18 -15.46 28.96 -9.26
N ARG A 19 -14.42 29.25 -10.04
CA ARG A 19 -14.52 29.50 -11.48
C ARG A 19 -14.25 28.26 -12.34
N MET A 20 -13.83 27.17 -11.75
CA MET A 20 -13.57 25.92 -12.47
C MET A 20 -14.89 25.20 -12.73
N PRO A 21 -15.18 24.77 -13.97
CA PRO A 21 -16.33 23.95 -14.26
C PRO A 21 -16.27 22.63 -13.44
N PRO A 22 -17.39 22.17 -12.86
CA PRO A 22 -17.43 20.98 -12.02
C PRO A 22 -16.86 19.73 -12.71
N GLU A 23 -17.14 19.54 -13.98
CA GLU A 23 -16.63 18.45 -14.80
C GLU A 23 -15.11 18.50 -14.97
N THR A 24 -14.54 19.69 -15.07
CA THR A 24 -13.08 19.90 -15.15
C THR A 24 -12.41 19.51 -13.83
N PHE A 25 -13.06 19.78 -12.70
CA PHE A 25 -12.58 19.35 -11.39
C PHE A 25 -12.57 17.83 -11.29
N ALA A 26 -13.67 17.16 -11.63
CA ALA A 26 -13.77 15.70 -11.59
C ALA A 26 -12.74 15.02 -12.51
N ALA A 27 -12.46 15.59 -13.69
CA ALA A 27 -11.44 15.07 -14.60
C ALA A 27 -10.00 15.22 -14.06
N ARG A 28 -9.72 16.28 -13.31
CA ARG A 28 -8.39 16.51 -12.71
C ARG A 28 -8.15 15.76 -11.43
N PHE A 29 -9.21 15.39 -10.70
CA PHE A 29 -9.15 14.71 -9.41
C PHE A 29 -9.97 13.40 -9.49
N PRO A 30 -9.42 12.31 -10.05
CA PRO A 30 -10.15 11.06 -10.19
C PRO A 30 -10.49 10.44 -8.83
N GLY A 31 -11.57 9.67 -8.79
CA GLY A 31 -12.00 8.94 -7.59
C GLY A 31 -12.98 9.70 -6.69
N ALA A 32 -13.00 9.35 -5.41
CA ALA A 32 -13.95 9.89 -4.44
C ALA A 32 -13.78 11.41 -4.25
N ALA A 33 -12.55 11.90 -4.16
CA ALA A 33 -12.23 13.32 -4.00
C ALA A 33 -12.74 14.18 -5.18
N GLY A 34 -12.65 13.65 -6.42
CA GLY A 34 -13.16 14.32 -7.61
C GLY A 34 -14.68 14.45 -7.58
N ARG A 35 -15.41 13.39 -7.23
CA ARG A 35 -16.87 13.41 -7.10
C ARG A 35 -17.35 14.34 -5.99
N GLN A 36 -16.68 14.31 -4.84
CA GLN A 36 -16.95 15.20 -3.72
C GLN A 36 -16.72 16.67 -4.09
N GLY A 37 -15.58 16.96 -4.74
CA GLY A 37 -15.25 18.28 -5.20
C GLY A 37 -16.21 18.80 -6.28
N GLN A 38 -16.65 17.94 -7.20
CA GLN A 38 -17.66 18.28 -8.20
C GLN A 38 -18.99 18.66 -7.54
N ALA A 39 -19.50 17.82 -6.63
CA ALA A 39 -20.74 18.09 -5.90
C ALA A 39 -20.64 19.39 -5.07
N ALA A 40 -19.48 19.65 -4.45
CA ALA A 40 -19.21 20.86 -3.71
C ALA A 40 -19.23 22.11 -4.62
N LEU A 41 -18.62 22.05 -5.82
CA LEU A 41 -18.66 23.14 -6.80
C LEU A 41 -20.05 23.41 -7.33
N GLU A 42 -20.85 22.38 -7.58
CA GLU A 42 -22.25 22.50 -7.97
C GLU A 42 -23.09 23.19 -6.87
N SER A 43 -22.85 22.86 -5.59
CA SER A 43 -23.52 23.48 -4.45
C SER A 43 -23.14 24.95 -4.24
N LEU A 44 -21.93 25.36 -4.62
CA LEU A 44 -21.47 26.75 -4.55
C LEU A 44 -22.30 27.73 -5.39
N GLY A 45 -22.83 27.24 -6.52
CA GLY A 45 -23.70 28.06 -7.37
C GLY A 45 -25.08 28.38 -6.77
N ALA A 46 -25.60 27.52 -5.91
CA ALA A 46 -26.98 27.51 -5.45
C ALA A 46 -27.20 27.98 -4.00
N GLY A 47 -26.12 28.10 -3.18
CA GLY A 47 -26.25 28.24 -1.72
C GLY A 47 -26.05 29.65 -1.15
N PRO A 48 -26.52 29.93 0.09
CA PRO A 48 -26.29 31.18 0.81
C PRO A 48 -24.80 31.38 1.12
N ARG A 49 -24.39 32.65 1.37
CA ARG A 49 -22.97 33.04 1.53
C ARG A 49 -22.18 32.24 2.59
N ALA A 50 -22.84 31.89 3.70
CA ALA A 50 -22.20 31.09 4.76
C ALA A 50 -21.91 29.66 4.31
N ALA A 51 -22.81 29.01 3.58
CA ALA A 51 -22.63 27.70 3.00
C ALA A 51 -21.49 27.69 1.96
N ARG A 52 -21.37 28.77 1.16
CA ARG A 52 -20.26 28.95 0.21
C ARG A 52 -18.90 28.99 0.89
N ALA A 53 -18.77 29.63 2.06
CA ALA A 53 -17.53 29.69 2.81
C ALA A 53 -17.12 28.31 3.34
N SER A 54 -18.06 27.51 3.85
CA SER A 54 -17.84 26.15 4.31
C SER A 54 -17.40 25.25 3.14
N THR A 55 -18.13 25.31 2.01
CA THR A 55 -17.81 24.53 0.80
C THR A 55 -16.45 24.88 0.21
N LEU A 56 -16.08 26.19 0.23
CA LEU A 56 -14.74 26.61 -0.20
C LEU A 56 -13.64 26.07 0.73
N ALA A 57 -13.87 26.05 2.04
CA ALA A 57 -12.93 25.48 3.01
C ALA A 57 -12.75 23.97 2.76
N GLU A 58 -13.83 23.25 2.47
CA GLU A 58 -13.80 21.83 2.11
C GLU A 58 -13.04 21.59 0.81
N LEU A 59 -13.32 22.35 -0.26
CA LEU A 59 -12.59 22.29 -1.52
C LEU A 59 -11.09 22.59 -1.34
N ILE A 60 -10.76 23.59 -0.53
CA ILE A 60 -9.36 23.91 -0.21
C ILE A 60 -8.71 22.73 0.54
N SER A 61 -9.44 22.08 1.44
CA SER A 61 -8.97 20.89 2.16
C SER A 61 -8.71 19.72 1.19
N LEU A 62 -9.64 19.43 0.27
CA LEU A 62 -9.49 18.39 -0.76
C LEU A 62 -8.29 18.63 -1.67
N VAL A 63 -8.06 19.89 -2.08
CA VAL A 63 -6.90 20.25 -2.92
C VAL A 63 -5.60 20.26 -2.12
N ARG A 64 -5.66 20.53 -0.82
CA ARG A 64 -4.52 20.52 0.10
C ARG A 64 -4.21 19.15 0.67
N ALA A 65 -5.07 18.15 0.45
CA ALA A 65 -4.77 16.78 0.86
C ALA A 65 -3.47 16.33 0.18
N PRO A 66 -2.32 16.39 0.87
CA PRO A 66 -1.02 16.43 0.17
C PRO A 66 -0.55 15.05 -0.27
N LEU A 67 -1.11 14.01 0.32
CA LEU A 67 -0.74 12.62 0.08
C LEU A 67 -1.98 11.74 0.23
N PRO A 68 -2.00 10.58 -0.42
CA PRO A 68 -2.95 9.53 -0.07
C PRO A 68 -2.85 9.26 1.42
N ALA A 69 -3.98 9.32 2.12
CA ALA A 69 -4.02 8.98 3.53
C ALA A 69 -3.49 7.55 3.72
N GLY A 70 -2.61 7.35 4.71
CA GLY A 70 -2.01 6.04 4.98
C GLY A 70 -0.70 5.78 4.27
N ILE A 71 -0.11 6.75 3.55
CA ILE A 71 1.21 6.58 2.92
C ILE A 71 2.31 6.24 3.94
N GLU A 72 2.14 6.61 5.19
CA GLU A 72 3.00 6.23 6.31
C GLU A 72 2.99 4.72 6.58
N ARG A 73 2.00 4.01 6.05
CA ARG A 73 1.88 2.55 6.16
C ARG A 73 2.44 1.81 4.95
N VAL A 74 2.92 2.55 3.95
CA VAL A 74 3.56 1.97 2.76
C VAL A 74 5.02 1.67 3.06
N HIS A 75 5.48 0.47 2.72
CA HIS A 75 6.88 0.10 2.90
C HIS A 75 7.82 0.99 2.07
N ALA A 76 8.92 1.42 2.67
CA ALA A 76 9.90 2.34 2.08
C ALA A 76 10.37 1.96 0.68
N GLY A 77 10.44 0.67 0.37
CA GLY A 77 10.81 0.17 -0.95
C GLY A 77 9.88 0.64 -2.06
N TRP A 78 8.56 0.67 -1.82
CA TRP A 78 7.60 1.19 -2.79
C TRP A 78 7.73 2.71 -2.97
N LEU A 79 7.98 3.43 -1.88
CA LEU A 79 8.25 4.86 -1.95
C LEU A 79 9.51 5.14 -2.78
N ARG A 80 10.56 4.33 -2.59
CA ARG A 80 11.80 4.42 -3.37
C ARG A 80 11.57 4.14 -4.85
N GLU A 81 10.82 3.10 -5.20
CA GLU A 81 10.49 2.78 -6.59
C GLU A 81 9.69 3.89 -7.29
N ARG A 82 8.87 4.63 -6.53
CA ARG A 82 8.12 5.77 -7.07
C ARG A 82 8.97 7.03 -7.22
N LEU A 83 9.92 7.26 -6.31
CA LEU A 83 10.78 8.44 -6.32
C LEU A 83 12.01 8.27 -7.21
N ALA A 84 12.57 7.05 -7.31
CA ALA A 84 13.80 6.82 -8.04
C ALA A 84 13.76 7.19 -9.55
N PRO A 85 12.68 7.04 -10.30
CA PRO A 85 12.64 7.47 -11.70
C PRO A 85 12.52 9.00 -11.86
N GLU A 86 12.12 9.73 -10.79
CA GLU A 86 11.88 11.16 -10.85
C GLU A 86 13.20 11.96 -10.83
N SER A 87 13.22 13.14 -11.45
CA SER A 87 14.38 14.02 -11.38
C SER A 87 14.62 14.55 -9.96
N SER A 88 15.88 14.90 -9.64
CA SER A 88 16.22 15.46 -8.32
C SER A 88 15.45 16.76 -8.02
N ALA A 89 15.11 17.55 -9.06
CA ALA A 89 14.27 18.73 -8.91
C ALA A 89 12.85 18.36 -8.46
N VAL A 90 12.24 17.32 -9.05
CA VAL A 90 10.91 16.82 -8.65
C VAL A 90 10.97 16.26 -7.24
N ILE A 91 11.98 15.45 -6.90
CA ILE A 91 12.12 14.87 -5.55
C ILE A 91 12.23 15.99 -4.50
N ARG A 92 13.06 17.02 -4.74
CA ARG A 92 13.17 18.17 -3.83
C ARG A 92 11.86 18.94 -3.72
N ALA A 93 11.14 19.09 -4.82
CA ALA A 93 9.83 19.73 -4.83
C ALA A 93 8.80 18.95 -4.01
N VAL A 94 8.81 17.61 -4.10
CA VAL A 94 7.94 16.72 -3.31
C VAL A 94 8.21 16.87 -1.82
N VAL A 95 9.48 16.95 -1.38
CA VAL A 95 9.85 16.98 0.04
C VAL A 95 10.14 18.38 0.60
N GLY A 96 10.17 19.40 -0.25
CA GLY A 96 10.54 20.77 0.12
C GLY A 96 9.39 21.57 0.72
N THR A 97 8.67 22.29 -0.11
CA THR A 97 7.68 23.29 0.33
C THR A 97 6.43 22.62 0.94
N GLY A 98 6.06 23.05 2.15
CA GLY A 98 4.88 22.54 2.85
C GLY A 98 5.03 21.07 3.28
N SER A 99 6.25 20.65 3.59
CA SER A 99 6.55 19.28 4.03
C SER A 99 6.15 18.96 5.47
N GLU A 100 5.55 19.90 6.20
CA GLU A 100 5.19 19.74 7.63
C GLU A 100 4.25 18.54 7.87
N GLY A 101 3.48 18.13 6.86
CA GLY A 101 2.62 16.95 6.91
C GLY A 101 3.17 15.68 6.24
N LEU A 102 4.45 15.70 5.75
CA LEU A 102 5.04 14.52 5.13
C LEU A 102 5.51 13.52 6.18
N PRO A 103 5.14 12.22 6.04
CA PRO A 103 5.70 11.16 6.87
C PRO A 103 7.23 11.18 6.84
N PRO A 104 7.90 10.92 7.99
CA PRO A 104 9.36 10.92 8.07
C PRO A 104 10.01 9.94 7.09
N GLU A 105 9.36 8.81 6.80
CA GLU A 105 9.84 7.81 5.85
C GLU A 105 9.94 8.33 4.42
N VAL A 106 8.97 9.12 3.96
CA VAL A 106 9.01 9.73 2.62
C VAL A 106 10.20 10.67 2.51
N ARG A 107 10.44 11.48 3.57
CA ARG A 107 11.58 12.41 3.62
C ARG A 107 12.90 11.65 3.65
N ARG A 108 12.99 10.59 4.44
CA ARG A 108 14.19 9.75 4.54
C ARG A 108 14.55 9.13 3.20
N VAL A 109 13.58 8.46 2.54
CA VAL A 109 13.80 7.83 1.22
C VAL A 109 14.21 8.85 0.17
N ALA A 110 13.54 10.01 0.12
CA ALA A 110 13.91 11.07 -0.80
C ALA A 110 15.33 11.59 -0.56
N GLN A 111 15.72 11.78 0.70
CA GLN A 111 17.07 12.23 1.07
C GLN A 111 18.15 11.20 0.70
N GLU A 112 17.88 9.91 0.90
CA GLU A 112 18.77 8.82 0.48
C GLU A 112 19.02 8.87 -1.03
N ILE A 113 17.95 8.97 -1.84
CA ILE A 113 18.07 9.04 -3.31
C ILE A 113 18.86 10.29 -3.75
N LEU A 114 18.58 11.45 -3.14
CA LEU A 114 19.31 12.69 -3.47
C LEU A 114 20.78 12.61 -3.10
N THR A 115 21.10 11.98 -1.96
CA THR A 115 22.49 11.76 -1.52
C THR A 115 23.23 10.81 -2.46
N GLU A 116 22.61 9.73 -2.87
CA GLU A 116 23.18 8.76 -3.82
C GLU A 116 23.52 9.39 -5.19
N ARG A 117 22.72 10.39 -5.60
CA ARG A 117 22.96 11.10 -6.88
C ARG A 117 24.07 12.15 -6.82
N GLY A 118 24.48 12.55 -5.62
CA GLY A 118 25.54 13.55 -5.43
C GLY A 118 25.19 14.94 -5.97
N GLU A 119 23.92 15.18 -6.31
CA GLU A 119 23.48 16.44 -6.92
C GLU A 119 23.22 17.53 -5.86
N ALA A 120 24.09 18.50 -5.79
CA ALA A 120 23.95 19.70 -4.96
C ALA A 120 23.11 20.81 -5.62
N SER A 121 22.21 20.49 -6.56
CA SER A 121 21.43 21.52 -7.28
C SER A 121 20.47 22.26 -6.34
N PRO A 122 20.35 23.59 -6.46
CA PRO A 122 19.39 24.35 -5.67
C PRO A 122 17.95 23.86 -5.95
N GLY A 123 17.14 23.78 -4.91
CA GLY A 123 15.73 23.41 -5.04
C GLY A 123 14.98 24.39 -5.94
N VAL A 124 14.13 23.88 -6.81
CA VAL A 124 13.22 24.73 -7.59
C VAL A 124 12.14 25.23 -6.65
N ALA A 125 11.99 26.54 -6.55
CA ALA A 125 10.89 27.15 -5.80
C ALA A 125 9.59 26.92 -6.56
N ILE A 126 8.76 25.99 -6.07
CA ILE A 126 7.40 25.75 -6.56
C ILE A 126 6.38 26.18 -5.53
N SER A 127 5.18 26.53 -5.98
CA SER A 127 4.08 26.84 -5.09
C SER A 127 3.66 25.61 -4.29
N SER A 128 3.08 25.81 -3.09
CA SER A 128 2.53 24.71 -2.29
C SER A 128 1.49 23.86 -3.05
N ALA A 129 0.70 24.48 -3.92
CA ALA A 129 -0.24 23.77 -4.79
C ALA A 129 0.47 22.91 -5.84
N GLY A 130 1.56 23.43 -6.45
CA GLY A 130 2.38 22.66 -7.38
C GLY A 130 3.06 21.47 -6.70
N ALA A 131 3.56 21.65 -5.47
CA ALA A 131 4.13 20.56 -4.68
C ALA A 131 3.09 19.48 -4.34
N ALA A 132 1.86 19.88 -3.98
CA ALA A 132 0.78 18.94 -3.71
C ALA A 132 0.39 18.13 -4.95
N GLU A 133 0.34 18.77 -6.12
CA GLU A 133 0.06 18.11 -7.39
C GLU A 133 1.14 17.09 -7.75
N LEU A 134 2.42 17.48 -7.61
CA LEU A 134 3.54 16.57 -7.83
C LEU A 134 3.48 15.35 -6.89
N ARG A 135 3.19 15.57 -5.60
CA ARG A 135 3.03 14.47 -4.64
C ARG A 135 1.94 13.50 -5.07
N ARG A 136 0.77 14.02 -5.46
CA ARG A 136 -0.33 13.20 -5.93
C ARG A 136 0.05 12.40 -7.16
N ARG A 137 0.76 12.99 -8.11
CA ARG A 137 1.23 12.31 -9.32
C ARG A 137 2.28 11.24 -9.03
N VAL A 138 3.29 11.55 -8.22
CA VAL A 138 4.38 10.62 -7.88
C VAL A 138 3.85 9.43 -7.12
N PHE A 139 2.92 9.66 -6.18
CA PHE A 139 2.33 8.58 -5.35
C PHE A 139 1.01 8.05 -5.91
N ALA A 140 0.64 8.40 -7.15
CA ALA A 140 -0.51 7.81 -7.82
C ALA A 140 -0.36 6.28 -7.91
N GLY A 141 -1.42 5.55 -7.57
CA GLY A 141 -1.43 4.08 -7.56
C GLY A 141 -0.88 3.44 -6.28
N LEU A 142 -0.41 4.24 -5.29
CA LEU A 142 -0.34 3.77 -3.92
C LEU A 142 -1.73 3.94 -3.31
N VAL A 143 -2.29 2.84 -2.80
CA VAL A 143 -3.65 2.85 -2.24
C VAL A 143 -3.71 3.73 -1.01
N PRO A 144 -4.70 4.61 -0.89
CA PRO A 144 -4.99 5.27 0.37
C PRO A 144 -5.44 4.21 1.39
N LEU A 145 -4.57 3.97 2.37
CA LEU A 145 -4.79 2.96 3.43
C LEU A 145 -5.68 3.47 4.57
N ALA A 146 -6.22 4.66 4.45
CA ALA A 146 -6.98 5.34 5.49
C ALA A 146 -8.36 5.82 5.03
N GLU A 147 -8.89 5.32 3.92
CA GLU A 147 -10.32 5.56 3.66
C GLU A 147 -11.17 4.83 4.72
N PRO A 148 -12.31 5.40 5.13
CA PRO A 148 -13.30 4.68 5.93
C PRO A 148 -13.74 3.46 5.13
N GLY A 149 -13.24 2.29 5.49
CA GLY A 149 -13.32 1.05 4.70
C GLY A 149 -11.98 0.31 4.64
N ALA A 150 -11.01 0.67 5.52
CA ALA A 150 -9.85 -0.19 5.75
C ALA A 150 -10.33 -1.64 5.93
N PRO A 151 -9.62 -2.63 5.34
CA PRO A 151 -10.04 -4.02 5.42
C PRO A 151 -10.32 -4.39 6.88
N THR A 152 -11.56 -4.76 7.16
CA THR A 152 -12.04 -5.09 8.51
C THR A 152 -12.16 -6.59 8.71
N GLY A 153 -11.92 -7.35 7.66
CA GLY A 153 -12.03 -8.79 7.67
C GLY A 153 -11.04 -9.50 8.59
N PRO A 154 -11.35 -10.73 9.01
CA PRO A 154 -10.60 -11.47 10.01
C PRO A 154 -9.15 -11.77 9.60
N GLU A 155 -8.86 -11.81 8.30
CA GLU A 155 -7.50 -12.06 7.80
C GLU A 155 -6.70 -10.75 7.64
N ALA A 156 -7.29 -9.71 7.06
CA ALA A 156 -6.60 -8.47 6.73
C ALA A 156 -6.44 -7.54 7.93
N ALA A 157 -7.47 -7.39 8.77
CA ALA A 157 -7.45 -6.43 9.87
C ALA A 157 -6.29 -6.64 10.86
N PRO A 158 -5.98 -7.86 11.33
CA PRO A 158 -4.83 -8.10 12.18
C PRO A 158 -3.50 -7.72 11.49
N LEU A 159 -3.36 -8.03 10.19
CA LEU A 159 -2.15 -7.74 9.44
C LEU A 159 -1.89 -6.25 9.30
N MET A 160 -2.96 -5.44 9.26
CA MET A 160 -2.84 -3.98 9.15
C MET A 160 -2.29 -3.31 10.42
N THR A 161 -2.28 -4.00 11.55
CA THR A 161 -1.75 -3.49 12.83
C THR A 161 -0.27 -3.84 13.06
N LEU A 162 0.26 -4.82 12.31
CA LEU A 162 1.64 -5.29 12.48
C LEU A 162 2.65 -4.24 12.00
N SER A 163 3.88 -4.30 12.50
CA SER A 163 5.01 -3.61 11.87
C SER A 163 5.38 -4.28 10.53
N PHE A 164 6.14 -3.60 9.67
CA PHE A 164 6.58 -4.17 8.39
C PHE A 164 7.38 -5.48 8.57
N ALA A 165 8.25 -5.52 9.58
CA ALA A 165 9.03 -6.72 9.90
C ALA A 165 8.11 -7.86 10.39
N ALA A 166 7.24 -7.58 11.35
CA ALA A 166 6.31 -8.58 11.87
C ALA A 166 5.35 -9.11 10.80
N LEU A 167 4.96 -8.29 9.83
CA LEU A 167 4.14 -8.73 8.70
C LEU A 167 4.90 -9.70 7.81
N ALA A 168 6.16 -9.42 7.49
CA ALA A 168 7.00 -10.33 6.71
C ALA A 168 7.21 -11.67 7.45
N GLU A 169 7.53 -11.62 8.74
CA GLU A 169 7.66 -12.81 9.59
C GLU A 169 6.37 -13.63 9.65
N THR A 170 5.20 -12.97 9.69
CA THR A 170 3.90 -13.67 9.68
C THR A 170 3.69 -14.43 8.37
N ILE A 171 4.12 -13.89 7.24
CA ILE A 171 4.04 -14.58 5.95
C ILE A 171 4.98 -15.79 5.92
N GLU A 172 6.20 -15.63 6.39
CA GLU A 172 7.16 -16.73 6.49
C GLU A 172 6.65 -17.83 7.43
N ALA A 173 6.03 -17.44 8.56
CA ALA A 173 5.41 -18.38 9.51
C ALA A 173 4.32 -19.22 8.84
N ARG A 174 3.40 -18.58 8.10
CA ARG A 174 2.36 -19.29 7.34
C ARG A 174 2.94 -20.25 6.32
N GLY A 175 4.04 -19.90 5.69
CA GLY A 175 4.72 -20.78 4.75
C GLY A 175 5.38 -21.96 5.43
N ALA A 176 6.07 -21.75 6.55
CA ALA A 176 6.66 -22.81 7.36
C ALA A 176 5.60 -23.77 7.92
N GLU A 177 4.47 -23.22 8.38
CA GLU A 177 3.31 -24.01 8.83
C GLU A 177 2.73 -24.85 7.69
N THR A 178 2.50 -24.26 6.51
CA THR A 178 2.01 -24.97 5.33
C THR A 178 2.94 -26.12 4.93
N LEU A 179 4.26 -25.87 4.96
CA LEU A 179 5.24 -26.90 4.70
C LEU A 179 5.18 -28.02 5.76
N GLY A 180 5.07 -27.67 7.04
CA GLY A 180 4.90 -28.62 8.14
C GLY A 180 3.64 -29.48 7.97
N VAL A 181 2.49 -28.87 7.67
CA VAL A 181 1.25 -29.59 7.38
C VAL A 181 1.41 -30.56 6.21
N SER A 182 2.12 -30.19 5.15
CA SER A 182 2.37 -31.07 4.00
C SER A 182 3.21 -32.31 4.37
N LEU A 183 4.05 -32.19 5.40
CA LEU A 183 4.96 -33.24 5.88
C LEU A 183 4.36 -34.13 6.98
N ARG A 184 3.11 -33.91 7.38
CA ARG A 184 2.44 -34.77 8.35
C ARG A 184 2.45 -36.22 7.93
N GLY A 185 2.93 -37.09 8.82
CA GLY A 185 3.10 -38.53 8.54
C GLY A 185 4.30 -38.87 7.67
N ALA A 186 5.15 -37.91 7.32
CA ALA A 186 6.44 -38.20 6.68
C ALA A 186 7.46 -38.76 7.69
N PRO A 187 8.47 -39.52 7.25
CA PRO A 187 9.55 -40.01 8.12
C PRO A 187 10.25 -38.86 8.87
N PRO A 188 10.61 -39.03 10.14
CA PRO A 188 11.28 -37.96 10.93
C PRO A 188 12.52 -37.38 10.27
N SER A 189 13.27 -38.19 9.51
CA SER A 189 14.45 -37.77 8.77
C SER A 189 14.11 -36.79 7.63
N VAL A 190 12.92 -36.87 7.03
CA VAL A 190 12.46 -35.94 6.00
C VAL A 190 12.06 -34.64 6.64
N VAL A 191 11.26 -34.71 7.70
CA VAL A 191 10.82 -33.52 8.47
C VAL A 191 12.03 -32.78 9.04
N GLY A 192 13.00 -33.49 9.62
CA GLY A 192 14.24 -32.92 10.16
C GLY A 192 15.09 -32.21 9.11
N ARG A 193 15.24 -32.76 7.91
CA ARG A 193 15.94 -32.07 6.80
C ARG A 193 15.25 -30.82 6.35
N ALA A 194 13.92 -30.86 6.22
CA ALA A 194 13.13 -29.67 5.87
C ALA A 194 13.26 -28.57 6.94
N ALA A 195 13.19 -28.95 8.21
CA ALA A 195 13.38 -28.00 9.32
C ALA A 195 14.81 -27.41 9.32
N ALA A 196 15.83 -28.21 9.09
CA ALA A 196 17.21 -27.74 9.01
C ALA A 196 17.45 -26.75 7.85
N SER A 197 16.69 -26.84 6.75
CA SER A 197 16.80 -25.92 5.62
C SER A 197 16.20 -24.53 5.91
N LEU A 198 15.27 -24.43 6.85
CA LEU A 198 14.63 -23.14 7.22
C LEU A 198 15.39 -22.43 8.35
N GLY A 199 15.95 -23.17 9.29
CA GLY A 199 16.67 -22.64 10.45
C GLY A 199 15.77 -21.89 11.46
N GLY A 200 16.33 -21.61 12.63
CA GLY A 200 15.75 -20.73 13.65
C GLY A 200 14.30 -21.04 14.06
N TRP A 201 13.51 -19.98 14.17
CA TRP A 201 12.11 -20.05 14.60
C TRP A 201 11.20 -20.68 13.54
N MET A 202 11.47 -20.53 12.26
CA MET A 202 10.73 -21.16 11.16
C MET A 202 10.82 -22.69 11.21
N ALA A 203 11.98 -23.22 11.55
CA ALA A 203 12.15 -24.67 11.78
C ALA A 203 11.22 -25.19 12.88
N ARG A 204 11.10 -24.44 13.98
CA ARG A 204 10.19 -24.79 15.08
C ARG A 204 8.74 -24.77 14.60
N THR A 205 8.31 -23.71 13.92
CA THR A 205 6.93 -23.59 13.36
C THR A 205 6.61 -24.79 12.45
N LEU A 206 7.55 -25.18 11.58
CA LEU A 206 7.39 -26.35 10.72
C LEU A 206 7.24 -27.64 11.54
N LEU A 207 8.10 -27.85 12.52
CA LEU A 207 8.06 -29.08 13.37
C LEU A 207 6.76 -29.17 14.14
N ASP A 208 6.31 -28.07 14.75
CA ASP A 208 5.04 -28.00 15.50
C ASP A 208 3.85 -28.33 14.58
N ALA A 209 3.82 -27.75 13.37
CA ALA A 209 2.75 -28.01 12.40
C ALA A 209 2.79 -29.46 11.87
N ALA A 210 3.97 -30.05 11.70
CA ALA A 210 4.13 -31.44 11.25
C ALA A 210 3.68 -32.45 12.33
N ALA A 211 3.88 -32.10 13.60
CA ALA A 211 3.51 -32.94 14.75
C ALA A 211 2.00 -32.89 15.08
N GLN A 212 1.31 -31.81 14.71
CA GLN A 212 -0.11 -31.67 15.03
C GLN A 212 -0.97 -32.61 14.18
N PRO A 213 -1.96 -33.33 14.79
CA PRO A 213 -2.94 -34.08 14.03
C PRO A 213 -3.84 -33.13 13.20
N GLY A 214 -4.34 -33.60 12.09
CA GLY A 214 -5.25 -32.80 11.27
C GLY A 214 -5.90 -33.61 10.14
N PRO A 215 -6.92 -33.06 9.49
CA PRO A 215 -7.65 -33.71 8.42
C PRO A 215 -6.73 -34.12 7.24
N ALA A 216 -7.03 -35.24 6.61
CA ALA A 216 -6.27 -35.73 5.45
C ALA A 216 -6.35 -34.76 4.28
N ASP A 217 -7.52 -34.16 4.05
CA ASP A 217 -7.74 -33.19 2.98
C ASP A 217 -6.87 -31.94 3.10
N THR A 218 -6.72 -31.42 4.34
CA THR A 218 -5.83 -30.29 4.60
C THR A 218 -4.39 -30.61 4.28
N ARG A 219 -3.93 -31.83 4.65
CA ARG A 219 -2.58 -32.31 4.30
C ARG A 219 -2.39 -32.42 2.80
N GLU A 220 -3.37 -32.98 2.09
CA GLU A 220 -3.29 -33.16 0.66
C GLU A 220 -3.32 -31.81 -0.10
N ALA A 221 -4.12 -30.86 0.35
CA ALA A 221 -4.13 -29.50 -0.15
C ALA A 221 -2.76 -28.82 0.04
N ALA A 222 -2.17 -28.94 1.25
CA ALA A 222 -0.83 -28.41 1.54
C ALA A 222 0.25 -29.08 0.67
N ARG A 223 0.19 -30.41 0.43
CA ARG A 223 1.12 -31.12 -0.47
C ARG A 223 1.03 -30.62 -1.90
N ARG A 224 -0.17 -30.46 -2.43
CA ARG A 224 -0.37 -29.90 -3.78
C ARG A 224 0.18 -28.51 -3.90
N LEU A 225 -0.06 -27.65 -2.91
CA LEU A 225 0.47 -26.29 -2.86
C LEU A 225 2.01 -26.29 -2.82
N VAL A 226 2.60 -27.08 -1.94
CA VAL A 226 4.07 -27.21 -1.83
C VAL A 226 4.69 -27.73 -3.13
N ALA A 227 4.08 -28.75 -3.76
CA ALA A 227 4.59 -29.30 -5.02
C ALA A 227 4.54 -28.25 -6.15
N ARG A 228 3.45 -27.48 -6.25
CA ARG A 228 3.31 -26.39 -7.22
C ARG A 228 4.39 -25.33 -7.03
N VAL A 229 4.54 -24.82 -5.80
CA VAL A 229 5.51 -23.77 -5.49
C VAL A 229 6.95 -24.28 -5.63
N ALA A 230 7.25 -25.50 -5.23
CA ALA A 230 8.59 -26.08 -5.39
C ALA A 230 9.01 -26.22 -6.87
N ALA A 231 8.03 -26.44 -7.77
CA ALA A 231 8.29 -26.47 -9.21
C ALA A 231 8.77 -25.12 -9.76
N GLU A 232 8.40 -24.02 -9.13
CA GLU A 232 8.82 -22.65 -9.47
C GLU A 232 10.25 -22.34 -9.00
N LYS A 233 10.85 -23.22 -8.20
CA LYS A 233 12.23 -23.11 -7.63
C LYS A 233 12.47 -21.73 -6.96
N PRO A 234 11.62 -21.28 -6.03
CA PRO A 234 11.77 -19.99 -5.40
C PRO A 234 13.05 -19.96 -4.54
N VAL A 235 13.68 -18.77 -4.47
CA VAL A 235 14.86 -18.56 -3.60
C VAL A 235 14.48 -18.74 -2.13
N ASP A 236 13.26 -18.32 -1.76
CA ASP A 236 12.71 -18.46 -0.42
C ASP A 236 11.37 -19.19 -0.48
N LEU A 237 11.40 -20.48 -0.18
CA LEU A 237 10.23 -21.35 -0.24
C LEU A 237 9.17 -20.97 0.81
N ALA A 238 9.60 -20.64 2.03
CA ALA A 238 8.66 -20.33 3.11
C ALA A 238 7.90 -19.02 2.84
N ALA A 239 8.61 -17.95 2.49
CA ALA A 239 7.97 -16.67 2.13
C ALA A 239 7.05 -16.83 0.92
N HIS A 240 7.43 -17.64 -0.07
CA HIS A 240 6.63 -17.87 -1.27
C HIS A 240 5.34 -18.66 -0.98
N LEU A 241 5.43 -19.72 -0.21
CA LEU A 241 4.28 -20.51 0.26
C LEU A 241 3.34 -19.66 1.09
N GLY A 242 3.90 -18.89 2.03
CA GLY A 242 3.13 -18.02 2.90
C GLY A 242 2.41 -16.91 2.13
N ALA A 243 3.08 -16.28 1.17
CA ALA A 243 2.46 -15.27 0.31
C ALA A 243 1.31 -15.87 -0.52
N ARG A 244 1.46 -17.07 -1.05
CA ARG A 244 0.40 -17.75 -1.82
C ARG A 244 -0.78 -18.13 -0.93
N ALA A 245 -0.55 -18.67 0.25
CA ALA A 245 -1.59 -19.01 1.21
C ALA A 245 -2.35 -17.74 1.68
N LEU A 246 -1.61 -16.67 1.96
CA LEU A 246 -2.20 -15.40 2.36
C LEU A 246 -3.01 -14.76 1.21
N ALA A 247 -2.51 -14.81 -0.01
CA ALA A 247 -3.22 -14.28 -1.18
C ALA A 247 -4.59 -14.94 -1.37
N ALA A 248 -4.67 -16.26 -1.22
CA ALA A 248 -5.92 -17.00 -1.30
C ALA A 248 -6.89 -16.59 -0.18
N ALA A 249 -6.42 -16.45 1.06
CA ALA A 249 -7.24 -16.03 2.19
C ALA A 249 -7.77 -14.60 2.04
N LEU A 250 -6.89 -13.63 1.72
CA LEU A 250 -7.28 -12.24 1.50
C LEU A 250 -8.22 -12.09 0.29
N ARG A 251 -8.07 -12.94 -0.72
CA ARG A 251 -8.95 -12.90 -1.90
C ARG A 251 -10.34 -13.40 -1.57
N ALA A 252 -10.46 -14.48 -0.80
CA ALA A 252 -11.75 -14.98 -0.32
C ALA A 252 -12.48 -13.92 0.53
N GLU A 253 -11.74 -13.18 1.36
CA GLU A 253 -12.26 -12.07 2.15
C GLU A 253 -12.70 -10.88 1.27
N SER A 254 -11.85 -10.45 0.33
CA SER A 254 -12.12 -9.33 -0.57
C SER A 254 -13.34 -9.57 -1.47
N ALA A 255 -13.62 -10.80 -1.84
CA ALA A 255 -14.81 -11.14 -2.63
C ALA A 255 -16.11 -10.82 -1.86
N ASN A 256 -16.08 -10.87 -0.53
CA ASN A 256 -17.22 -10.58 0.32
C ASN A 256 -17.32 -9.09 0.69
N GLU A 257 -16.21 -8.36 0.76
CA GLU A 257 -16.15 -7.00 1.27
C GLU A 257 -15.95 -5.92 0.20
N GLY A 258 -15.59 -6.32 -1.03
CA GLY A 258 -15.31 -5.38 -2.13
C GLY A 258 -14.09 -4.48 -1.86
N SER A 259 -13.21 -4.88 -0.93
CA SER A 259 -12.06 -4.10 -0.50
C SER A 259 -10.78 -4.50 -1.22
N ASP A 260 -9.86 -3.54 -1.42
CA ASP A 260 -8.51 -3.77 -1.94
C ASP A 260 -7.56 -4.32 -0.85
N ALA A 261 -8.04 -5.26 0.01
CA ALA A 261 -7.29 -5.82 1.12
C ALA A 261 -5.93 -6.40 0.68
N VAL A 262 -5.92 -7.08 -0.46
CA VAL A 262 -4.69 -7.65 -1.04
C VAL A 262 -3.66 -6.56 -1.33
N LEU A 263 -4.09 -5.47 -1.97
CA LEU A 263 -3.21 -4.37 -2.33
C LEU A 263 -2.73 -3.60 -1.09
N ALA A 264 -3.61 -3.38 -0.12
CA ALA A 264 -3.28 -2.74 1.15
C ALA A 264 -2.19 -3.51 1.90
N VAL A 265 -2.33 -4.84 2.01
CA VAL A 265 -1.32 -5.70 2.63
C VAL A 265 -0.05 -5.77 1.79
N ALA A 266 -0.16 -5.89 0.46
CA ALA A 266 1.00 -5.95 -0.44
C ALA A 266 1.90 -4.72 -0.34
N GLN A 267 1.33 -3.53 -0.21
CA GLN A 267 2.09 -2.28 -0.09
C GLN A 267 2.82 -2.12 1.25
N ARG A 268 2.47 -2.90 2.26
CA ARG A 268 3.18 -2.96 3.53
C ARG A 268 4.39 -3.89 3.50
N LEU A 269 4.50 -4.72 2.49
CA LEU A 269 5.60 -5.67 2.29
C LEU A 269 6.72 -5.05 1.44
N PRO A 270 7.95 -5.57 1.54
CA PRO A 270 8.98 -5.27 0.55
C PRO A 270 8.45 -5.50 -0.87
N PRO A 271 8.79 -4.64 -1.87
CA PRO A 271 8.18 -4.69 -3.20
C PRO A 271 8.23 -6.07 -3.87
N ALA A 272 9.32 -6.81 -3.69
CA ALA A 272 9.44 -8.15 -4.26
C ALA A 272 8.37 -9.12 -3.71
N LEU A 273 8.15 -9.10 -2.39
CA LEU A 273 7.16 -9.96 -1.74
C LEU A 273 5.73 -9.44 -1.99
N GLY A 274 5.55 -8.11 -1.96
CA GLY A 274 4.26 -7.49 -2.24
C GLY A 274 3.78 -7.77 -3.67
N ARG A 275 4.66 -7.69 -4.69
CA ARG A 275 4.33 -8.07 -6.06
C ARG A 275 3.95 -9.54 -6.20
N ARG A 276 4.65 -10.43 -5.49
CA ARG A 276 4.29 -11.85 -5.46
C ARG A 276 2.89 -12.07 -4.89
N LEU A 277 2.57 -11.39 -3.78
CA LEU A 277 1.23 -11.46 -3.18
C LEU A 277 0.15 -11.03 -4.18
N LEU A 278 0.36 -9.94 -4.91
CA LEU A 278 -0.57 -9.45 -5.93
C LEU A 278 -0.72 -10.45 -7.09
N THR A 279 0.38 -11.04 -7.57
CA THR A 279 0.37 -12.06 -8.62
C THR A 279 -0.45 -13.28 -8.19
N PHE A 280 -0.21 -13.81 -7.00
CA PHE A 280 -0.94 -14.97 -6.49
C PHE A 280 -2.42 -14.69 -6.26
N ALA A 281 -2.76 -13.47 -5.84
CA ALA A 281 -4.16 -13.08 -5.71
C ALA A 281 -4.88 -13.01 -7.07
N ALA A 282 -4.20 -12.57 -8.12
CA ALA A 282 -4.74 -12.58 -9.47
C ALA A 282 -4.92 -14.01 -10.01
N GLU A 283 -3.95 -14.90 -9.77
CA GLU A 283 -4.04 -16.32 -10.12
C GLU A 283 -5.22 -17.01 -9.42
N ALA A 284 -5.38 -16.80 -8.10
CA ALA A 284 -6.46 -17.35 -7.32
C ALA A 284 -7.85 -16.89 -7.83
N GLN A 285 -7.93 -15.67 -8.35
CA GLN A 285 -9.17 -15.17 -8.97
C GLN A 285 -9.50 -15.93 -10.25
N THR A 286 -8.50 -16.20 -11.09
CA THR A 286 -8.68 -16.90 -12.35
C THR A 286 -9.08 -18.37 -12.10
N GLU A 287 -8.46 -19.03 -11.12
CA GLU A 287 -8.79 -20.40 -10.71
C GLU A 287 -10.22 -20.52 -10.15
N ALA A 288 -10.74 -19.51 -9.47
CA ALA A 288 -12.11 -19.51 -8.94
C ALA A 288 -13.20 -19.27 -10.00
N GLN A 289 -12.83 -18.71 -11.16
CA GLN A 289 -13.73 -18.40 -12.27
C GLN A 289 -13.77 -19.52 -13.33
N ALA A 290 -12.81 -20.43 -13.31
CA ALA A 290 -12.69 -21.58 -14.21
C ALA A 290 -13.38 -22.84 -13.66
#